data_366c3f7418bbb7f287ba92b965733adf
#
_entry.id   366c3f7418bbb7f287ba92b965733adf
#
_cell.length_a   1.000
_cell.length_b   1.000
_cell.length_c   1.000
_cell.angle_alpha   90.00
_cell.angle_beta   90.00
_cell.angle_gamma   90.00
#
_symmetry.space_group_name_H-M   'P 1'
#
loop_
_entity.id
_entity.type
_entity.pdbx_description
1 polymer ?
#
loop_
_entity_poly.entity_id
_entity_poly.type
_entity_poly.pdbx_seq_one_letter_code
_entity_poly.pdbx_strand_id
1 'polypeptide(L)'
;MKKLNLWLLASLFVAAFTLTACGDDDDSGSPAPTPTSVVGTWDAFIKASNPDDMALRYSHKLTYVFNQDGTFKIRTIYGEGQSSEQFHGEETVVFSGKYVANNGKLQFSDVTYLLIMWDKSKDRGDMGKDLILNYSLSGNTLTIGSDDPNMVRFGYHHILVGTLTKSSGDIDDDKTPEVTEAKLKGIWDGSLEHDFAQGYYQRWRVQFDGKNYTSWRTHQMVGTTNNEDQSLQTVGSKSQGTWEYVDGALVLTPEKMWDSYYQTADDYQTMSNLRYVFNSYNTETMEASPWYEFSELIIKSCVESEKKSGNPQTYMYIKYWPVVSLTAKELTVRINMDTFKLTKQ
;
A
#
# COMPACT_ATOMS: atom_id res chain seq x y z
N MET A 1 -55.11 20.12 -11.76
CA MET A 1 -53.74 20.03 -12.27
C MET A 1 -53.22 18.67 -11.93
N LYS A 2 -53.13 17.79 -12.94
CA LYS A 2 -52.77 16.37 -12.77
C LYS A 2 -51.21 16.25 -12.72
N LYS A 3 -50.67 15.67 -11.65
CA LYS A 3 -49.25 15.31 -11.56
C LYS A 3 -49.01 14.15 -12.52
N LEU A 4 -48.27 14.37 -13.59
CA LEU A 4 -47.77 13.31 -14.47
C LEU A 4 -46.66 12.58 -13.77
N ASN A 5 -46.80 11.25 -13.62
CA ASN A 5 -45.84 10.40 -12.97
C ASN A 5 -44.57 10.26 -13.85
N LEU A 6 -43.46 10.76 -13.33
CA LEU A 6 -42.14 10.73 -13.95
C LEU A 6 -41.53 9.30 -14.03
N TRP A 7 -42.24 8.29 -13.55
CA TRP A 7 -41.80 6.89 -13.53
C TRP A 7 -42.02 6.12 -14.84
N LEU A 8 -42.73 6.72 -15.83
CA LEU A 8 -43.01 6.04 -17.10
C LEU A 8 -41.98 6.32 -18.21
N LEU A 9 -41.00 7.21 -17.96
CA LEU A 9 -39.95 7.50 -18.95
C LEU A 9 -38.65 6.67 -18.70
N ALA A 10 -38.49 6.07 -17.51
CA ALA A 10 -37.33 5.23 -17.21
C ALA A 10 -37.46 3.78 -17.76
N SER A 11 -38.68 3.34 -18.13
CA SER A 11 -38.92 1.98 -18.63
C SER A 11 -38.81 1.81 -20.15
N LEU A 12 -38.59 2.89 -20.90
CA LEU A 12 -38.53 2.81 -22.37
C LEU A 12 -37.11 2.66 -22.93
N PHE A 13 -36.06 2.80 -22.08
CA PHE A 13 -34.67 2.68 -22.52
C PHE A 13 -34.09 1.28 -22.32
N VAL A 14 -34.78 0.36 -21.62
CA VAL A 14 -34.30 -1.00 -21.37
C VAL A 14 -34.72 -2.02 -22.44
N ALA A 15 -35.67 -1.63 -23.36
CA ALA A 15 -36.26 -2.55 -24.33
C ALA A 15 -35.59 -2.59 -25.72
N ALA A 16 -34.48 -1.87 -25.92
CA ALA A 16 -33.85 -1.76 -27.26
C ALA A 16 -32.64 -2.71 -27.48
N PHE A 17 -32.27 -3.58 -26.53
CA PHE A 17 -31.08 -4.44 -26.66
C PHE A 17 -31.33 -5.96 -26.56
N THR A 18 -32.60 -6.42 -26.65
CA THR A 18 -32.89 -7.85 -26.68
C THR A 18 -33.69 -8.23 -27.89
N LEU A 19 -33.11 -8.20 -29.08
CA LEU A 19 -33.62 -8.95 -30.25
C LEU A 19 -32.45 -9.16 -31.22
N THR A 20 -31.74 -10.25 -31.05
CA THR A 20 -31.25 -11.13 -32.12
C THR A 20 -30.60 -12.35 -31.51
N ALA A 21 -31.39 -13.38 -31.25
CA ALA A 21 -30.91 -14.75 -31.19
C ALA A 21 -32.09 -15.70 -31.45
N CYS A 22 -32.29 -16.03 -32.70
CA CYS A 22 -32.90 -17.30 -33.16
C CYS A 22 -32.55 -17.46 -34.63
N GLY A 23 -31.87 -18.52 -34.96
CA GLY A 23 -31.54 -18.93 -36.32
C GLY A 23 -30.66 -20.16 -36.25
N ASP A 24 -31.27 -21.29 -36.60
CA ASP A 24 -30.82 -22.70 -36.61
C ASP A 24 -29.46 -22.98 -37.29
N ASP A 25 -28.83 -24.01 -36.78
CA ASP A 25 -27.98 -25.06 -37.40
C ASP A 25 -27.13 -24.68 -38.62
N ASP A 26 -25.79 -24.68 -38.45
CA ASP A 26 -24.89 -25.62 -39.12
C ASP A 26 -23.44 -25.44 -38.63
N ASP A 27 -22.83 -26.57 -38.38
CA ASP A 27 -21.48 -26.85 -37.94
C ASP A 27 -20.40 -26.23 -38.86
N SER A 28 -19.81 -25.13 -38.45
CA SER A 28 -18.48 -24.72 -38.90
C SER A 28 -17.94 -23.73 -37.86
N GLY A 29 -16.83 -24.09 -37.18
CA GLY A 29 -16.18 -23.37 -36.08
C GLY A 29 -16.06 -21.87 -36.28
N SER A 30 -17.10 -21.14 -35.95
CA SER A 30 -17.06 -19.69 -35.86
C SER A 30 -16.22 -19.27 -34.67
N PRO A 31 -15.28 -18.38 -34.84
CA PRO A 31 -14.55 -17.81 -33.69
C PRO A 31 -15.57 -17.19 -32.70
N ALA A 32 -15.34 -17.45 -31.41
CA ALA A 32 -16.15 -16.87 -30.34
C ALA A 32 -16.39 -15.37 -30.60
N PRO A 33 -17.63 -14.85 -30.43
CA PRO A 33 -17.92 -13.46 -30.71
C PRO A 33 -17.00 -12.56 -29.94
N THR A 34 -16.29 -11.68 -30.65
CA THR A 34 -15.39 -10.68 -30.07
C THR A 34 -16.20 -9.80 -29.13
N PRO A 35 -15.80 -9.63 -27.86
CA PRO A 35 -16.50 -8.75 -26.94
C PRO A 35 -16.58 -7.34 -27.56
N THR A 36 -17.79 -6.86 -27.79
CA THR A 36 -18.03 -5.52 -28.37
C THR A 36 -18.05 -4.41 -27.32
N SER A 37 -17.85 -4.75 -26.05
CA SER A 37 -17.97 -3.84 -24.92
C SER A 37 -16.71 -3.79 -24.08
N VAL A 38 -16.27 -2.58 -23.73
CA VAL A 38 -15.18 -2.36 -22.77
C VAL A 38 -15.56 -2.71 -21.34
N VAL A 39 -16.84 -2.98 -21.05
CA VAL A 39 -17.32 -3.29 -19.69
C VAL A 39 -16.55 -4.47 -19.08
N GLY A 40 -16.12 -4.30 -17.85
CA GLY A 40 -15.33 -5.27 -17.10
C GLY A 40 -14.03 -4.70 -16.56
N THR A 41 -13.19 -5.58 -16.02
CA THR A 41 -11.90 -5.22 -15.45
C THR A 41 -10.77 -5.61 -16.39
N TRP A 42 -9.77 -4.74 -16.48
CA TRP A 42 -8.63 -4.84 -17.39
C TRP A 42 -7.35 -4.47 -16.66
N ASP A 43 -6.34 -5.32 -16.71
CA ASP A 43 -5.07 -5.16 -16.00
C ASP A 43 -3.87 -5.16 -16.94
N ALA A 44 -2.87 -4.34 -16.62
CA ALA A 44 -1.55 -4.36 -17.24
C ALA A 44 -0.44 -4.23 -16.20
N PHE A 45 0.68 -4.87 -16.48
CA PHE A 45 1.96 -4.57 -15.86
C PHE A 45 2.88 -3.95 -16.92
N ILE A 46 3.30 -2.70 -16.70
CA ILE A 46 4.16 -1.95 -17.60
C ILE A 46 5.53 -1.89 -16.95
N LYS A 47 6.51 -2.55 -17.59
CA LYS A 47 7.87 -2.62 -17.09
C LYS A 47 8.59 -1.30 -17.30
N ALA A 48 9.44 -0.90 -16.35
CA ALA A 48 10.38 0.20 -16.53
C ALA A 48 11.22 0.03 -17.79
N SER A 49 11.31 1.08 -18.61
CA SER A 49 11.95 1.01 -19.94
C SER A 49 12.93 2.14 -20.25
N ASN A 50 12.85 3.27 -19.54
CA ASN A 50 13.73 4.41 -19.75
C ASN A 50 14.09 5.08 -18.42
N PRO A 51 15.34 4.97 -17.93
CA PRO A 51 15.77 5.57 -16.67
C PRO A 51 15.80 7.10 -16.67
N ASP A 52 15.88 7.72 -17.84
CA ASP A 52 15.93 9.18 -17.99
C ASP A 52 14.54 9.83 -18.01
N ASP A 53 13.49 9.04 -18.17
CA ASP A 53 12.11 9.50 -18.15
C ASP A 53 11.49 9.24 -16.77
N MET A 54 11.01 10.29 -16.12
CA MET A 54 10.44 10.24 -14.75
C MET A 54 9.34 9.19 -14.58
N ALA A 55 8.51 8.95 -15.60
CA ALA A 55 7.47 7.93 -15.53
C ALA A 55 7.97 6.55 -15.96
N LEU A 56 8.81 6.47 -16.99
CA LEU A 56 9.27 5.20 -17.55
C LEU A 56 10.44 4.57 -16.79
N ARG A 57 11.03 5.28 -15.81
CA ARG A 57 12.04 4.73 -14.90
C ARG A 57 11.49 3.74 -13.89
N TYR A 58 10.18 3.81 -13.62
CA TYR A 58 9.45 2.92 -12.73
C TYR A 58 8.59 1.92 -13.50
N SER A 59 8.31 0.79 -12.89
CA SER A 59 7.28 -0.13 -13.37
C SER A 59 5.91 0.30 -12.87
N HIS A 60 4.85 -0.09 -13.59
CA HIS A 60 3.49 0.30 -13.24
C HIS A 60 2.54 -0.89 -13.25
N LYS A 61 1.62 -0.92 -12.29
CA LYS A 61 0.39 -1.70 -12.40
C LYS A 61 -0.75 -0.77 -12.75
N LEU A 62 -1.43 -1.06 -13.85
CA LEU A 62 -2.55 -0.29 -14.36
C LEU A 62 -3.79 -1.17 -14.40
N THR A 63 -4.87 -0.72 -13.77
CA THR A 63 -6.16 -1.40 -13.74
C THR A 63 -7.25 -0.43 -14.21
N TYR A 64 -8.10 -0.87 -15.13
CA TYR A 64 -9.32 -0.18 -15.53
C TYR A 64 -10.52 -1.03 -15.14
N VAL A 65 -11.52 -0.42 -14.53
CA VAL A 65 -12.84 -1.03 -14.28
C VAL A 65 -13.90 -0.18 -14.94
N PHE A 66 -14.65 -0.76 -15.87
CA PHE A 66 -15.77 -0.13 -16.56
C PHE A 66 -17.06 -0.83 -16.15
N ASN A 67 -17.95 -0.11 -15.49
CA ASN A 67 -19.24 -0.63 -15.04
C ASN A 67 -20.32 -0.45 -16.09
N GLN A 68 -21.34 -1.31 -16.07
CA GLN A 68 -22.48 -1.23 -17.00
C GLN A 68 -23.32 0.04 -16.82
N ASP A 69 -23.27 0.65 -15.64
CA ASP A 69 -23.99 1.90 -15.33
C ASP A 69 -23.30 3.16 -15.88
N GLY A 70 -22.20 3.01 -16.62
CA GLY A 70 -21.42 4.10 -17.18
C GLY A 70 -20.45 4.73 -16.18
N THR A 71 -20.23 4.13 -15.01
CA THR A 71 -19.19 4.57 -14.10
C THR A 71 -17.86 3.84 -14.37
N PHE A 72 -16.75 4.46 -13.98
CA PHE A 72 -15.43 3.85 -14.12
C PHE A 72 -14.58 4.05 -12.87
N LYS A 73 -13.56 3.20 -12.76
CA LYS A 73 -12.38 3.42 -11.93
C LYS A 73 -11.11 3.11 -12.73
N ILE A 74 -10.07 3.91 -12.55
CA ILE A 74 -8.73 3.66 -13.08
C ILE A 74 -7.77 3.70 -11.91
N ARG A 75 -7.01 2.65 -11.71
CA ARG A 75 -5.94 2.62 -10.73
C ARG A 75 -4.60 2.51 -11.44
N THR A 76 -3.68 3.39 -11.09
CA THR A 76 -2.29 3.31 -11.52
C THR A 76 -1.39 3.34 -10.28
N ILE A 77 -0.49 2.37 -10.19
CA ILE A 77 0.49 2.25 -9.12
C ILE A 77 1.86 2.27 -9.79
N TYR A 78 2.73 3.20 -9.42
CA TYR A 78 4.12 3.10 -9.82
C TYR A 78 4.97 2.51 -8.70
N GLY A 79 6.10 1.91 -9.05
CA GLY A 79 7.01 1.31 -8.09
C GLY A 79 8.17 0.59 -8.74
N GLU A 80 8.94 -0.10 -7.93
CA GLU A 80 10.07 -0.89 -8.37
C GLU A 80 9.69 -2.35 -8.63
N GLY A 81 10.45 -3.03 -9.48
CA GLY A 81 10.31 -4.45 -9.80
C GLY A 81 10.28 -4.73 -11.29
N GLN A 82 10.78 -5.89 -11.68
CA GLN A 82 10.92 -6.29 -13.09
C GLN A 82 9.79 -7.21 -13.57
N SER A 83 8.94 -7.68 -12.65
CA SER A 83 7.76 -8.49 -12.94
C SER A 83 6.61 -8.12 -11.98
N SER A 84 5.40 -8.55 -12.31
CA SER A 84 4.22 -8.32 -11.44
C SER A 84 4.36 -8.95 -10.06
N GLU A 85 5.12 -10.04 -9.94
CA GLU A 85 5.36 -10.77 -8.67
C GLU A 85 6.39 -10.06 -7.79
N GLN A 86 7.38 -9.42 -8.42
CA GLN A 86 8.45 -8.68 -7.73
C GLN A 86 8.13 -7.19 -7.55
N PHE A 87 6.94 -6.77 -7.93
CA PHE A 87 6.55 -5.37 -7.92
C PHE A 87 6.27 -4.86 -6.49
N HIS A 88 6.95 -3.80 -6.12
CA HIS A 88 6.74 -3.04 -4.88
C HIS A 88 6.20 -1.66 -5.22
N GLY A 89 4.89 -1.48 -5.01
CA GLY A 89 4.23 -0.20 -5.30
C GLY A 89 4.59 0.87 -4.28
N GLU A 90 4.92 2.07 -4.76
CA GLU A 90 5.26 3.23 -3.93
C GLU A 90 4.07 4.16 -3.74
N GLU A 91 3.43 4.55 -4.83
CA GLU A 91 2.32 5.49 -4.81
C GLU A 91 1.18 4.97 -5.69
N THR A 92 -0.04 5.23 -5.28
CA THR A 92 -1.26 4.81 -5.99
C THR A 92 -2.13 6.01 -6.29
N VAL A 93 -2.62 6.12 -7.53
CA VAL A 93 -3.70 7.04 -7.87
C VAL A 93 -4.90 6.25 -8.36
N VAL A 94 -6.07 6.57 -7.83
CA VAL A 94 -7.35 6.02 -8.28
C VAL A 94 -8.20 7.16 -8.82
N PHE A 95 -8.58 7.05 -10.09
CA PHE A 95 -9.56 7.94 -10.72
C PHE A 95 -10.92 7.29 -10.70
N SER A 96 -11.96 8.07 -10.55
CA SER A 96 -13.34 7.62 -10.64
C SER A 96 -14.23 8.71 -11.24
N GLY A 97 -15.34 8.30 -11.86
CA GLY A 97 -16.26 9.20 -12.51
C GLY A 97 -17.20 8.46 -13.46
N LYS A 98 -17.58 9.12 -14.55
CA LYS A 98 -18.43 8.56 -15.60
C LYS A 98 -17.66 8.41 -16.91
N TYR A 99 -18.04 7.44 -17.73
CA TYR A 99 -17.43 7.26 -19.05
C TYR A 99 -18.47 7.01 -20.14
N VAL A 100 -18.07 7.37 -21.35
CA VAL A 100 -18.72 6.98 -22.59
C VAL A 100 -17.67 6.40 -23.53
N ALA A 101 -17.94 5.20 -24.05
CA ALA A 101 -17.11 4.54 -25.05
C ALA A 101 -17.81 4.60 -26.42
N ASN A 102 -17.24 5.33 -27.35
CA ASN A 102 -17.80 5.48 -28.69
C ASN A 102 -16.69 5.73 -29.73
N ASN A 103 -16.81 5.09 -30.91
CA ASN A 103 -15.92 5.28 -32.06
C ASN A 103 -14.41 5.26 -31.72
N GLY A 104 -13.97 4.31 -30.88
CA GLY A 104 -12.56 4.20 -30.51
C GLY A 104 -12.07 5.28 -29.52
N LYS A 105 -12.99 6.05 -28.94
CA LYS A 105 -12.71 7.05 -27.91
C LYS A 105 -13.41 6.68 -26.61
N LEU A 106 -12.67 6.82 -25.50
CA LEU A 106 -13.17 6.81 -24.13
C LEU A 106 -13.19 8.26 -23.65
N GLN A 107 -14.38 8.79 -23.40
CA GLN A 107 -14.55 10.10 -22.80
C GLN A 107 -14.94 9.91 -21.34
N PHE A 108 -14.15 10.47 -20.44
CA PHE A 108 -14.35 10.44 -19.00
C PHE A 108 -14.79 11.81 -18.52
N SER A 109 -15.84 11.86 -17.71
CA SER A 109 -16.39 13.08 -17.11
C SER A 109 -16.58 12.93 -15.61
N ASP A 110 -16.75 14.05 -14.92
CA ASP A 110 -16.88 14.11 -13.46
C ASP A 110 -15.69 13.40 -12.77
N VAL A 111 -14.47 13.59 -13.32
CA VAL A 111 -13.30 12.82 -12.91
C VAL A 111 -12.73 13.36 -11.61
N THR A 112 -12.82 12.53 -10.57
CA THR A 112 -12.16 12.76 -9.29
C THR A 112 -10.96 11.83 -9.13
N TYR A 113 -9.99 12.22 -8.31
CA TYR A 113 -8.87 11.34 -7.98
C TYR A 113 -8.70 11.18 -6.47
N LEU A 114 -8.15 10.02 -6.10
CA LEU A 114 -7.62 9.70 -4.80
C LEU A 114 -6.15 9.34 -4.98
N LEU A 115 -5.26 10.17 -4.45
CA LEU A 115 -3.83 9.92 -4.37
C LEU A 115 -3.52 9.28 -3.02
N ILE A 116 -2.86 8.13 -3.03
CA ILE A 116 -2.40 7.43 -1.83
C ILE A 116 -0.88 7.40 -1.92
N MET A 117 -0.24 8.22 -1.12
CA MET A 117 1.22 8.36 -1.10
C MET A 117 1.88 7.15 -0.42
N TRP A 118 3.19 7.05 -0.53
CA TRP A 118 4.00 5.99 0.05
C TRP A 118 3.82 5.88 1.58
N ASP A 119 3.56 6.99 2.29
CA ASP A 119 3.30 7.06 3.72
C ASP A 119 1.83 6.77 4.08
N LYS A 120 1.00 6.37 3.09
CA LYS A 120 -0.44 6.15 3.18
C LYS A 120 -1.29 7.39 3.44
N SER A 121 -0.69 8.57 3.46
CA SER A 121 -1.48 9.80 3.42
C SER A 121 -2.31 9.83 2.13
N LYS A 122 -3.50 10.39 2.23
CA LYS A 122 -4.47 10.44 1.14
C LYS A 122 -4.75 11.89 0.78
N ASP A 123 -4.69 12.18 -0.51
CA ASP A 123 -5.15 13.44 -1.09
C ASP A 123 -6.28 13.18 -2.08
N ARG A 124 -7.26 14.05 -2.11
CA ARG A 124 -8.42 13.93 -3.01
C ARG A 124 -8.62 15.24 -3.75
N GLY A 125 -8.99 15.13 -5.01
CA GLY A 125 -9.27 16.30 -5.82
C GLY A 125 -10.15 15.97 -7.01
N ASP A 126 -10.52 17.02 -7.70
CA ASP A 126 -11.22 16.99 -8.97
C ASP A 126 -10.21 17.32 -10.07
N MET A 127 -10.24 16.60 -11.18
CA MET A 127 -9.37 16.91 -12.32
C MET A 127 -9.75 18.21 -13.03
N GLY A 128 -10.97 18.73 -12.80
CA GLY A 128 -11.46 20.00 -13.38
C GLY A 128 -11.59 19.98 -14.90
N LYS A 129 -11.40 18.83 -15.55
CA LYS A 129 -11.51 18.65 -17.00
C LYS A 129 -11.84 17.22 -17.36
N ASP A 130 -12.49 17.06 -18.51
CA ASP A 130 -12.71 15.76 -19.14
C ASP A 130 -11.38 15.15 -19.60
N LEU A 131 -11.27 13.82 -19.47
CA LEU A 131 -10.16 13.04 -19.99
C LEU A 131 -10.66 12.28 -21.24
N ILE A 132 -9.96 12.40 -22.35
CA ILE A 132 -10.28 11.69 -23.60
C ILE A 132 -9.09 10.81 -23.98
N LEU A 133 -9.34 9.50 -24.02
CA LEU A 133 -8.35 8.51 -24.44
C LEU A 133 -8.84 7.75 -25.68
N ASN A 134 -7.91 7.24 -26.46
CA ASN A 134 -8.21 6.32 -27.56
C ASN A 134 -8.27 4.91 -27.03
N TYR A 135 -9.13 4.06 -27.59
CA TYR A 135 -9.10 2.65 -27.30
C TYR A 135 -9.30 1.79 -28.55
N SER A 136 -8.76 0.59 -28.48
CA SER A 136 -9.10 -0.50 -29.39
C SER A 136 -9.29 -1.77 -28.57
N LEU A 137 -10.28 -2.60 -28.97
CA LEU A 137 -10.62 -3.84 -28.30
C LEU A 137 -10.49 -5.01 -29.28
N SER A 138 -9.73 -6.02 -28.89
CA SER A 138 -9.54 -7.25 -29.67
C SER A 138 -9.54 -8.45 -28.72
N GLY A 139 -10.63 -9.22 -28.71
CA GLY A 139 -10.81 -10.34 -27.79
C GLY A 139 -10.71 -9.90 -26.32
N ASN A 140 -9.77 -10.50 -25.61
CA ASN A 140 -9.47 -10.17 -24.20
C ASN A 140 -8.39 -9.08 -24.03
N THR A 141 -8.10 -8.33 -25.07
CA THR A 141 -7.06 -7.28 -25.05
C THR A 141 -7.69 -5.93 -25.31
N LEU A 142 -7.48 -4.99 -24.39
CA LEU A 142 -7.87 -3.59 -24.47
C LEU A 142 -6.60 -2.74 -24.57
N THR A 143 -6.43 -2.04 -25.67
CA THR A 143 -5.32 -1.08 -25.83
C THR A 143 -5.85 0.32 -25.60
N ILE A 144 -5.24 1.04 -24.66
CA ILE A 144 -5.54 2.44 -24.34
C ILE A 144 -4.37 3.30 -24.80
N GLY A 145 -4.67 4.37 -25.51
CA GLY A 145 -3.70 5.37 -25.99
C GLY A 145 -4.23 6.79 -25.88
N SER A 146 -3.42 7.76 -26.30
CA SER A 146 -3.82 9.15 -26.38
C SER A 146 -3.12 9.85 -27.55
N ASP A 147 -3.84 10.73 -28.23
CA ASP A 147 -3.27 11.63 -29.23
C ASP A 147 -2.60 12.86 -28.57
N ASP A 148 -2.91 13.14 -27.32
CA ASP A 148 -2.30 14.19 -26.52
C ASP A 148 -1.25 13.59 -25.57
N PRO A 149 0.04 13.90 -25.74
CA PRO A 149 1.09 13.39 -24.87
C PRO A 149 0.94 13.82 -23.41
N ASN A 150 0.20 14.89 -23.11
CA ASN A 150 -0.07 15.30 -21.74
C ASN A 150 -1.16 14.48 -21.08
N MET A 151 -1.93 13.70 -21.84
CA MET A 151 -3.00 12.84 -21.33
C MET A 151 -2.53 11.39 -21.08
N VAL A 152 -1.30 11.04 -21.42
CA VAL A 152 -0.73 9.70 -21.18
C VAL A 152 -0.31 9.51 -19.71
N ARG A 153 -0.24 10.60 -18.94
CA ARG A 153 0.31 10.62 -17.57
C ARG A 153 -0.54 11.47 -16.64
N PHE A 154 -0.51 11.12 -15.36
CA PHE A 154 -0.96 11.97 -14.27
C PHE A 154 0.22 12.32 -13.37
N GLY A 155 0.44 13.60 -13.16
CA GLY A 155 1.65 14.07 -12.49
C GLY A 155 2.92 13.69 -13.26
N TYR A 156 4.00 13.42 -12.54
CA TYR A 156 5.29 13.08 -13.14
C TYR A 156 5.50 11.58 -13.34
N HIS A 157 4.78 10.74 -12.61
CA HIS A 157 5.09 9.31 -12.50
C HIS A 157 4.01 8.37 -13.03
N HIS A 158 2.73 8.71 -12.94
CA HIS A 158 1.65 7.77 -13.23
C HIS A 158 1.32 7.68 -14.73
N ILE A 159 1.34 6.46 -15.27
CA ILE A 159 0.96 6.17 -16.65
C ILE A 159 -0.52 5.79 -16.70
N LEU A 160 -1.25 6.31 -17.70
CA LEU A 160 -2.67 6.04 -17.94
C LEU A 160 -2.93 5.23 -19.21
N VAL A 161 -1.90 4.90 -19.99
CA VAL A 161 -2.03 4.23 -21.29
C VAL A 161 -1.28 2.91 -21.28
N GLY A 162 -1.72 1.96 -22.09
CA GLY A 162 -1.09 0.65 -22.19
C GLY A 162 -1.99 -0.38 -22.85
N THR A 163 -1.44 -1.59 -22.97
CA THR A 163 -2.17 -2.77 -23.44
C THR A 163 -2.54 -3.63 -22.24
N LEU A 164 -3.83 -3.78 -22.01
CA LEU A 164 -4.41 -4.44 -20.84
C LEU A 164 -5.06 -5.75 -21.24
N THR A 165 -5.05 -6.71 -20.34
CA THR A 165 -5.73 -8.00 -20.50
C THR A 165 -6.96 -8.05 -19.59
N LYS A 166 -8.05 -8.65 -20.06
CA LYS A 166 -9.27 -8.82 -19.28
C LYS A 166 -9.00 -9.65 -18.01
N SER A 167 -9.50 -9.15 -16.89
CA SER A 167 -9.33 -9.77 -15.57
C SER A 167 -10.65 -9.81 -14.81
N SER A 168 -10.63 -10.37 -13.60
CA SER A 168 -11.78 -10.42 -12.69
C SER A 168 -11.58 -9.61 -11.42
N GLY A 169 -10.54 -8.79 -11.35
CA GLY A 169 -10.23 -7.95 -10.19
C GLY A 169 -11.21 -6.78 -10.04
N ASP A 170 -11.21 -6.16 -8.88
CA ASP A 170 -11.90 -4.89 -8.60
C ASP A 170 -10.92 -3.91 -7.99
N ILE A 171 -11.22 -2.60 -8.11
CA ILE A 171 -10.47 -1.53 -7.47
C ILE A 171 -11.18 -1.16 -6.18
N ASP A 172 -10.59 -1.52 -5.07
CA ASP A 172 -11.15 -1.31 -3.73
C ASP A 172 -10.16 -0.60 -2.79
N ASP A 173 -9.36 0.31 -3.34
CA ASP A 173 -8.31 1.02 -2.60
C ASP A 173 -8.87 2.00 -1.54
N ASP A 174 -10.18 2.24 -1.54
CA ASP A 174 -10.86 3.03 -0.51
C ASP A 174 -11.21 2.21 0.73
N LYS A 175 -11.23 0.90 0.64
CA LYS A 175 -11.43 0.05 1.80
C LYS A 175 -10.17 0.00 2.64
N THR A 176 -10.20 0.78 3.70
CA THR A 176 -9.26 0.60 4.80
C THR A 176 -9.51 -0.80 5.38
N PRO A 177 -8.49 -1.65 5.55
CA PRO A 177 -8.71 -2.96 6.15
C PRO A 177 -9.42 -2.83 7.48
N GLU A 178 -10.49 -3.59 7.69
CA GLU A 178 -11.19 -3.59 8.98
C GLU A 178 -10.29 -4.27 10.02
N VAL A 179 -9.71 -3.46 10.92
CA VAL A 179 -8.86 -3.92 12.01
C VAL A 179 -9.66 -3.89 13.32
N THR A 180 -9.87 -5.07 13.89
CA THR A 180 -10.55 -5.26 15.18
C THR A 180 -9.66 -5.99 16.16
N GLU A 181 -9.94 -5.85 17.45
CA GLU A 181 -9.23 -6.59 18.51
C GLU A 181 -9.27 -8.10 18.27
N ALA A 182 -10.42 -8.63 17.85
CA ALA A 182 -10.57 -10.06 17.56
C ALA A 182 -9.71 -10.55 16.40
N LYS A 183 -9.57 -9.74 15.35
CA LYS A 183 -8.72 -10.06 14.19
C LYS A 183 -7.24 -10.01 14.55
N LEU A 184 -6.84 -9.01 15.34
CA LEU A 184 -5.44 -8.84 15.74
C LEU A 184 -4.99 -9.79 16.86
N LYS A 185 -5.88 -10.21 17.76
CA LYS A 185 -5.53 -11.02 18.92
C LYS A 185 -4.60 -12.19 18.58
N GLY A 186 -3.47 -12.28 19.29
CA GLY A 186 -2.46 -13.33 19.12
C GLY A 186 -1.06 -12.78 18.84
N ILE A 187 -0.15 -13.67 18.45
CA ILE A 187 1.24 -13.36 18.14
C ILE A 187 1.42 -13.31 16.63
N TRP A 188 2.09 -12.27 16.15
CA TRP A 188 2.42 -12.03 14.77
C TRP A 188 3.95 -11.91 14.64
N ASP A 189 4.55 -12.63 13.71
CA ASP A 189 6.01 -12.71 13.56
C ASP A 189 6.39 -12.60 12.09
N GLY A 190 7.41 -11.80 11.78
CA GLY A 190 7.92 -11.64 10.42
C GLY A 190 9.32 -11.04 10.41
N SER A 191 10.03 -11.30 9.33
CA SER A 191 11.38 -10.81 9.09
C SER A 191 11.48 -10.14 7.73
N LEU A 192 12.40 -9.19 7.61
CA LEU A 192 12.78 -8.57 6.37
C LEU A 192 14.31 -8.67 6.23
N GLU A 193 14.74 -9.31 5.16
CA GLU A 193 16.14 -9.29 4.75
C GLU A 193 16.33 -8.10 3.79
N HIS A 194 17.14 -7.13 4.19
CA HIS A 194 17.58 -6.07 3.28
C HIS A 194 18.84 -6.52 2.57
N ASP A 195 18.79 -6.54 1.25
CA ASP A 195 19.92 -6.79 0.36
C ASP A 195 20.82 -5.54 0.26
N PHE A 196 21.13 -4.93 1.39
CA PHE A 196 22.25 -4.01 1.45
C PHE A 196 23.53 -4.81 1.62
N ALA A 197 24.61 -4.43 0.95
CA ALA A 197 25.90 -5.10 0.86
C ALA A 197 26.54 -5.59 2.17
N GLN A 198 25.82 -5.61 3.28
CA GLN A 198 26.23 -6.02 4.62
C GLN A 198 25.18 -6.90 5.36
N GLY A 199 24.17 -7.44 4.69
CA GLY A 199 23.26 -8.42 5.31
C GLY A 199 22.42 -7.84 6.45
N TYR A 200 21.78 -6.69 6.25
CA TYR A 200 20.94 -6.07 7.28
C TYR A 200 19.67 -6.90 7.48
N TYR A 201 19.50 -7.45 8.67
CA TYR A 201 18.35 -8.28 9.04
C TYR A 201 17.49 -7.58 10.08
N GLN A 202 16.21 -7.49 9.83
CA GLN A 202 15.22 -7.04 10.82
C GLN A 202 14.16 -8.12 11.04
N ARG A 203 13.82 -8.39 12.29
CA ARG A 203 12.70 -9.23 12.66
C ARG A 203 11.82 -8.48 13.63
N TRP A 204 10.52 -8.60 13.41
CA TRP A 204 9.51 -8.06 14.29
C TRP A 204 8.61 -9.20 14.77
N ARG A 205 8.34 -9.20 16.06
CA ARG A 205 7.29 -9.98 16.69
C ARG A 205 6.40 -9.02 17.44
N VAL A 206 5.07 -9.16 17.31
CA VAL A 206 4.11 -8.39 18.07
C VAL A 206 3.00 -9.30 18.59
N GLN A 207 2.68 -9.16 19.85
CA GLN A 207 1.55 -9.82 20.50
C GLN A 207 0.49 -8.77 20.82
N PHE A 208 -0.74 -9.02 20.38
CA PHE A 208 -1.91 -8.22 20.73
C PHE A 208 -2.81 -9.01 21.67
N ASP A 209 -3.18 -8.40 22.79
CA ASP A 209 -4.15 -8.94 23.76
C ASP A 209 -5.07 -7.82 24.24
N GLY A 210 -6.31 -7.82 23.72
CA GLY A 210 -7.24 -6.71 23.88
C GLY A 210 -6.64 -5.42 23.30
N LYS A 211 -6.64 -4.35 24.08
CA LYS A 211 -6.03 -3.05 23.71
C LYS A 211 -4.55 -2.95 24.03
N ASN A 212 -3.94 -4.00 24.58
CA ASN A 212 -2.53 -4.01 24.91
C ASN A 212 -1.71 -4.67 23.80
N TYR A 213 -0.45 -4.29 23.71
CA TYR A 213 0.52 -4.96 22.88
C TYR A 213 1.82 -5.19 23.63
N THR A 214 2.56 -6.20 23.16
CA THR A 214 4.00 -6.36 23.42
C THR A 214 4.69 -6.57 22.08
N SER A 215 5.71 -5.79 21.80
CA SER A 215 6.49 -5.95 20.57
C SER A 215 7.97 -6.18 20.87
N TRP A 216 8.60 -6.98 20.03
CA TRP A 216 10.03 -7.26 20.00
C TRP A 216 10.57 -6.92 18.62
N ARG A 217 11.75 -6.35 18.57
CA ARG A 217 12.46 -6.05 17.32
C ARG A 217 13.90 -6.49 17.43
N THR A 218 14.37 -7.22 16.43
CA THR A 218 15.80 -7.51 16.21
C THR A 218 16.34 -6.49 15.20
N HIS A 219 17.51 -5.92 15.47
CA HIS A 219 18.21 -5.03 14.56
C HIS A 219 19.71 -5.13 14.75
N GLN A 220 20.48 -4.60 13.80
CA GLN A 220 21.92 -4.57 13.87
C GLN A 220 22.40 -3.18 14.31
N MET A 221 23.41 -3.16 15.15
CA MET A 221 24.10 -1.93 15.58
C MET A 221 25.59 -2.09 15.41
N VAL A 222 26.25 -1.00 15.08
CA VAL A 222 27.71 -0.93 15.13
C VAL A 222 28.12 -0.83 16.62
N GLY A 223 28.72 -1.89 17.14
CA GLY A 223 29.23 -1.94 18.50
C GLY A 223 30.62 -1.28 18.56
N THR A 224 30.79 -0.29 19.41
CA THR A 224 32.10 0.22 19.78
C THR A 224 32.35 -0.10 21.24
N THR A 225 33.05 -1.19 21.51
CA THR A 225 33.44 -1.52 22.90
C THR A 225 34.67 -0.73 23.34
N ASN A 226 35.51 -0.35 22.43
CA ASN A 226 36.62 0.61 22.59
C ASN A 226 36.93 1.10 21.18
N ASN A 227 37.03 2.33 20.91
CA ASN A 227 37.29 3.06 19.66
C ASN A 227 37.91 2.30 18.45
N GLU A 228 38.21 1.02 18.55
CA GLU A 228 38.94 0.22 17.57
C GLU A 228 38.14 -0.92 16.95
N ASP A 229 37.04 -1.38 17.59
CA ASP A 229 36.27 -2.52 17.08
C ASP A 229 34.86 -2.07 16.67
N GLN A 230 34.67 -1.80 15.37
CA GLN A 230 33.38 -1.49 14.75
C GLN A 230 32.65 -2.77 14.34
N SER A 231 32.63 -3.78 15.17
CA SER A 231 31.91 -5.02 14.90
C SER A 231 30.40 -4.78 14.84
N LEU A 232 29.74 -5.42 13.88
CA LEU A 232 28.29 -5.39 13.77
C LEU A 232 27.68 -6.33 14.82
N GLN A 233 26.90 -5.77 15.75
CA GLN A 233 26.24 -6.51 16.82
C GLN A 233 24.74 -6.65 16.53
N THR A 234 24.21 -7.86 16.72
CA THR A 234 22.76 -8.07 16.69
C THR A 234 22.17 -7.80 18.07
N VAL A 235 21.23 -6.87 18.13
CA VAL A 235 20.60 -6.41 19.37
C VAL A 235 19.09 -6.50 19.26
N GLY A 236 18.42 -6.46 20.40
CA GLY A 236 16.97 -6.45 20.49
C GLY A 236 16.43 -5.23 21.23
N SER A 237 15.23 -4.82 20.86
CA SER A 237 14.42 -3.91 21.65
C SER A 237 13.05 -4.51 21.90
N LYS A 238 12.44 -4.16 23.04
CA LYS A 238 11.11 -4.62 23.46
C LYS A 238 10.30 -3.42 23.91
N SER A 239 9.02 -3.40 23.59
CA SER A 239 8.10 -2.40 24.13
C SER A 239 6.76 -3.01 24.49
N GLN A 240 6.12 -2.43 25.50
CA GLN A 240 4.77 -2.75 25.94
C GLN A 240 3.95 -1.48 26.09
N GLY A 241 2.67 -1.55 25.79
CA GLY A 241 1.77 -0.42 25.89
C GLY A 241 0.42 -0.70 25.29
N THR A 242 -0.24 0.34 24.80
CA THR A 242 -1.56 0.27 24.18
C THR A 242 -1.50 0.51 22.68
N TRP A 243 -2.50 0.00 21.97
CA TRP A 243 -2.64 0.25 20.55
C TRP A 243 -4.03 0.78 20.19
N GLU A 244 -4.07 1.52 19.11
CA GLU A 244 -5.30 1.98 18.46
C GLU A 244 -5.17 1.84 16.95
N TYR A 245 -6.31 1.83 16.26
CA TYR A 245 -6.35 1.85 14.80
C TYR A 245 -6.99 3.15 14.35
N VAL A 246 -6.20 4.02 13.75
CA VAL A 246 -6.59 5.38 13.35
C VAL A 246 -6.10 5.63 11.93
N ASP A 247 -6.97 6.14 11.07
CA ASP A 247 -6.67 6.54 9.69
C ASP A 247 -5.91 5.48 8.87
N GLY A 248 -6.27 4.21 9.07
CA GLY A 248 -5.65 3.10 8.33
C GLY A 248 -4.33 2.61 8.90
N ALA A 249 -3.90 3.11 10.05
CA ALA A 249 -2.66 2.69 10.70
C ALA A 249 -2.89 2.12 12.10
N LEU A 250 -2.07 1.13 12.48
CA LEU A 250 -1.89 0.71 13.86
C LEU A 250 -0.92 1.70 14.53
N VAL A 251 -1.39 2.34 15.58
CA VAL A 251 -0.58 3.25 16.41
C VAL A 251 -0.28 2.54 17.72
N LEU A 252 0.99 2.17 17.92
CA LEU A 252 1.47 1.47 19.11
C LEU A 252 2.11 2.49 20.04
N THR A 253 1.46 2.82 21.15
CA THR A 253 1.94 3.81 22.13
C THR A 253 2.62 3.07 23.30
N PRO A 254 3.93 3.19 23.48
CA PRO A 254 4.64 2.51 24.55
C PRO A 254 4.42 3.15 25.91
N GLU A 255 4.29 2.30 26.92
CA GLU A 255 4.31 2.65 28.34
C GLU A 255 5.62 2.18 28.98
N LYS A 256 6.19 1.09 28.47
CA LYS A 256 7.47 0.50 28.89
C LYS A 256 8.32 0.11 27.69
N MET A 257 9.61 0.32 27.81
CA MET A 257 10.60 -0.02 26.78
C MET A 257 11.86 -0.61 27.39
N TRP A 258 12.49 -1.49 26.64
CA TRP A 258 13.75 -2.14 26.99
C TRP A 258 14.63 -2.33 25.77
N ASP A 259 15.93 -2.23 25.96
CA ASP A 259 16.93 -2.62 24.97
C ASP A 259 17.87 -3.70 25.52
N SER A 260 18.46 -4.50 24.62
CA SER A 260 19.52 -5.44 24.97
C SER A 260 20.88 -4.77 25.05
N TYR A 261 20.96 -3.47 24.88
CA TYR A 261 22.19 -2.69 25.01
C TYR A 261 21.96 -1.41 25.82
N TYR A 262 23.02 -0.94 26.42
CA TYR A 262 23.02 0.28 27.19
C TYR A 262 24.06 1.24 26.63
N GLN A 263 23.71 2.51 26.48
CA GLN A 263 24.63 3.55 26.04
C GLN A 263 25.23 4.25 27.25
N THR A 264 26.53 4.35 27.29
CA THR A 264 27.27 5.12 28.28
C THR A 264 28.24 6.06 27.59
N ALA A 265 28.66 7.11 28.29
CA ALA A 265 29.70 8.04 27.84
C ALA A 265 30.73 8.22 28.95
N ASP A 266 32.00 8.32 28.58
CA ASP A 266 33.08 8.60 29.55
C ASP A 266 32.94 9.97 30.16
N ASP A 267 32.46 10.93 29.36
CA ASP A 267 32.13 12.29 29.83
C ASP A 267 30.68 12.61 29.50
N TYR A 268 29.82 12.57 30.51
CA TYR A 268 28.38 12.84 30.36
C TYR A 268 28.10 14.29 29.92
N GLN A 269 28.94 15.24 30.25
CA GLN A 269 28.71 16.64 29.90
C GLN A 269 29.01 16.97 28.44
N THR A 270 30.00 16.31 27.87
CA THR A 270 30.44 16.52 26.49
C THR A 270 29.87 15.47 25.54
N MET A 271 29.25 14.42 26.07
CA MET A 271 28.82 13.25 25.32
C MET A 271 29.94 12.63 24.47
N SER A 272 31.20 12.84 24.90
CA SER A 272 32.34 12.29 24.19
C SER A 272 32.57 10.84 24.55
N ASN A 273 33.12 10.08 23.60
CA ASN A 273 33.44 8.66 23.74
C ASN A 273 32.24 7.80 24.12
N LEU A 274 31.18 7.88 23.33
CA LEU A 274 30.01 7.01 23.47
C LEU A 274 30.42 5.54 23.34
N ARG A 275 29.99 4.74 24.31
CA ARG A 275 30.20 3.30 24.33
C ARG A 275 28.86 2.58 24.47
N TYR A 276 28.76 1.41 23.87
CA TYR A 276 27.62 0.53 24.02
C TYR A 276 28.02 -0.72 24.81
N VAL A 277 27.23 -1.03 25.82
CA VAL A 277 27.35 -2.26 26.60
C VAL A 277 26.23 -3.19 26.17
N PHE A 278 26.60 -4.35 25.62
CA PHE A 278 25.65 -5.31 25.05
C PHE A 278 25.40 -6.45 26.06
N ASN A 279 24.12 -6.82 26.19
CA ASN A 279 23.70 -8.02 26.89
C ASN A 279 23.55 -9.19 25.94
N SER A 280 23.50 -10.40 26.51
CA SER A 280 23.17 -11.59 25.74
C SER A 280 21.75 -11.45 25.16
N TYR A 281 21.65 -11.51 23.83
CA TYR A 281 20.39 -11.48 23.10
C TYR A 281 20.23 -12.71 22.22
N ASN A 282 19.12 -13.42 22.39
CA ASN A 282 18.79 -14.60 21.59
C ASN A 282 17.84 -14.18 20.45
N THR A 283 18.30 -14.30 19.21
CA THR A 283 17.54 -13.89 18.01
C THR A 283 16.35 -14.81 17.70
N GLU A 284 16.35 -16.07 18.15
CA GLU A 284 15.26 -17.01 17.92
C GLU A 284 14.09 -16.74 18.87
N THR A 285 14.38 -16.60 20.17
CA THR A 285 13.35 -16.29 21.18
C THR A 285 13.00 -14.82 21.22
N MET A 286 13.89 -13.95 20.71
CA MET A 286 13.83 -12.49 20.79
C MET A 286 13.87 -11.99 22.25
N GLU A 287 14.63 -12.66 23.11
CA GLU A 287 14.79 -12.31 24.51
C GLU A 287 16.23 -11.96 24.86
N ALA A 288 16.42 -11.00 25.75
CA ALA A 288 17.71 -10.62 26.31
C ALA A 288 17.80 -10.94 27.81
N SER A 289 19.01 -11.14 28.29
CA SER A 289 19.26 -11.38 29.71
C SER A 289 20.50 -10.63 30.20
N PRO A 290 20.30 -9.63 31.05
CA PRO A 290 19.08 -8.95 31.38
C PRO A 290 18.63 -7.99 30.25
N TRP A 291 17.39 -7.48 30.33
CA TRP A 291 16.96 -6.31 29.57
C TRP A 291 17.35 -5.03 30.32
N TYR A 292 17.79 -3.99 29.58
CA TYR A 292 17.96 -2.63 30.13
C TYR A 292 16.63 -1.88 29.96
N GLU A 293 16.02 -1.51 31.07
CA GLU A 293 14.74 -0.81 31.09
C GLU A 293 14.92 0.71 31.01
N PHE A 294 14.14 1.35 30.13
CA PHE A 294 14.09 2.81 30.07
C PHE A 294 13.24 3.38 31.23
N SER A 295 13.63 4.55 31.72
CA SER A 295 12.84 5.25 32.72
C SER A 295 11.43 5.55 32.20
N GLU A 296 10.40 5.21 32.96
CA GLU A 296 8.98 5.49 32.62
C GLU A 296 8.74 7.00 32.39
N LEU A 297 9.44 7.85 33.15
CA LEU A 297 9.34 9.31 33.01
C LEU A 297 9.85 9.77 31.65
N ILE A 298 10.95 9.23 31.18
CA ILE A 298 11.54 9.52 29.85
C ILE A 298 10.58 9.08 28.76
N ILE A 299 10.06 7.85 28.83
CA ILE A 299 9.13 7.32 27.83
C ILE A 299 7.90 8.20 27.75
N LYS A 300 7.29 8.52 28.89
CA LYS A 300 6.10 9.39 28.96
C LYS A 300 6.35 10.75 28.34
N SER A 301 7.47 11.41 28.69
CA SER A 301 7.84 12.72 28.14
C SER A 301 8.04 12.69 26.62
N CYS A 302 8.71 11.65 26.10
CA CYS A 302 8.94 11.48 24.67
C CYS A 302 7.63 11.21 23.91
N VAL A 303 6.77 10.32 24.42
CA VAL A 303 5.45 10.02 23.85
C VAL A 303 4.56 11.28 23.82
N GLU A 304 4.55 12.07 24.89
CA GLU A 304 3.79 13.32 24.94
C GLU A 304 4.31 14.35 23.91
N SER A 305 5.64 14.43 23.75
CA SER A 305 6.27 15.29 22.75
C SER A 305 5.91 14.87 21.31
N GLU A 306 5.96 13.58 21.02
CA GLU A 306 5.59 13.04 19.70
C GLU A 306 4.11 13.27 19.40
N LYS A 307 3.22 13.00 20.33
CA LYS A 307 1.77 13.30 20.19
C LYS A 307 1.52 14.78 19.92
N LYS A 308 2.27 15.66 20.59
CA LYS A 308 2.14 17.11 20.39
C LYS A 308 2.64 17.56 19.03
N SER A 309 3.64 16.89 18.44
CA SER A 309 4.14 17.19 17.10
C SER A 309 3.10 16.93 16.01
N GLY A 310 2.23 15.93 16.24
CA GLY A 310 1.20 15.52 15.28
C GLY A 310 1.72 14.96 13.96
N ASN A 311 3.04 14.71 13.86
CA ASN A 311 3.65 14.17 12.63
C ASN A 311 4.15 12.74 12.83
N PRO A 312 3.38 11.72 12.39
CA PRO A 312 3.74 10.32 12.56
C PRO A 312 5.08 9.91 11.94
N GLN A 313 5.55 10.64 10.93
CA GLN A 313 6.83 10.36 10.26
C GLN A 313 8.04 10.66 11.16
N THR A 314 7.86 11.49 12.17
CA THR A 314 8.92 11.86 13.12
C THR A 314 8.89 11.03 14.41
N TYR A 315 7.97 10.07 14.53
CA TYR A 315 7.82 9.27 15.73
C TYR A 315 8.97 8.27 15.87
N MET A 316 9.65 8.30 17.00
CA MET A 316 10.71 7.36 17.38
C MET A 316 10.22 6.32 18.39
N TYR A 317 9.41 6.74 19.35
CA TYR A 317 8.87 5.92 20.45
C TYR A 317 7.53 5.32 20.07
N ILE A 318 6.56 6.13 19.66
CA ILE A 318 5.30 5.67 19.09
C ILE A 318 5.60 4.98 17.75
N LYS A 319 5.04 3.79 17.54
CA LYS A 319 5.15 3.11 16.24
C LYS A 319 3.87 3.37 15.45
N TYR A 320 4.03 3.96 14.29
CA TYR A 320 2.97 4.21 13.34
C TYR A 320 3.10 3.24 12.18
N TRP A 321 2.21 2.25 12.11
CA TRP A 321 2.24 1.16 11.14
C TRP A 321 1.02 1.19 10.22
N PRO A 322 1.09 1.85 9.06
CA PRO A 322 0.04 1.77 8.05
C PRO A 322 -0.25 0.32 7.69
N VAL A 323 -1.53 -0.08 7.80
CA VAL A 323 -1.96 -1.44 7.49
C VAL A 323 -2.28 -1.52 6.00
N VAL A 324 -1.56 -2.38 5.30
CA VAL A 324 -1.77 -2.66 3.87
C VAL A 324 -2.87 -3.70 3.70
N SER A 325 -2.79 -4.78 4.49
CA SER A 325 -3.82 -5.84 4.49
C SER A 325 -3.86 -6.57 5.83
N LEU A 326 -5.01 -7.13 6.17
CA LEU A 326 -5.20 -8.00 7.33
C LEU A 326 -6.12 -9.17 6.95
N THR A 327 -5.59 -10.37 7.07
CA THR A 327 -6.31 -11.64 6.93
C THR A 327 -6.31 -12.41 8.27
N ALA A 328 -6.89 -13.59 8.31
CA ALA A 328 -6.85 -14.43 9.50
C ALA A 328 -5.42 -14.93 9.86
N LYS A 329 -4.49 -14.94 8.88
CA LYS A 329 -3.15 -15.50 9.02
C LYS A 329 -2.01 -14.54 8.70
N GLU A 330 -2.28 -13.44 8.03
CA GLU A 330 -1.27 -12.49 7.58
C GLU A 330 -1.70 -11.05 7.89
N LEU A 331 -0.81 -10.30 8.50
CA LEU A 331 -0.88 -8.86 8.71
C LEU A 331 0.27 -8.23 7.93
N THR A 332 -0.06 -7.43 6.93
CA THR A 332 0.92 -6.66 6.17
C THR A 332 0.87 -5.20 6.62
N VAL A 333 2.00 -4.69 7.09
CA VAL A 333 2.16 -3.30 7.56
C VAL A 333 3.36 -2.65 6.90
N ARG A 334 3.38 -1.32 6.87
CA ARG A 334 4.59 -0.56 6.56
C ARG A 334 5.29 -0.13 7.84
N ILE A 335 6.61 -0.33 7.87
CA ILE A 335 7.50 0.11 8.94
C ILE A 335 8.62 0.89 8.25
N ASN A 336 8.67 2.20 8.44
CA ASN A 336 9.47 3.13 7.64
C ASN A 336 9.11 3.02 6.15
N MET A 337 10.07 2.74 5.26
CA MET A 337 9.85 2.56 3.82
C MET A 337 9.59 1.11 3.42
N ASP A 338 9.67 0.17 4.37
CA ASP A 338 9.58 -1.26 4.09
C ASP A 338 8.19 -1.82 4.36
N THR A 339 7.82 -2.82 3.57
CA THR A 339 6.58 -3.58 3.75
C THR A 339 6.88 -4.88 4.48
N PHE A 340 6.40 -5.01 5.71
CA PHE A 340 6.54 -6.20 6.52
C PHE A 340 5.30 -7.09 6.42
N LYS A 341 5.52 -8.36 6.16
CA LYS A 341 4.51 -9.41 6.27
C LYS A 341 4.73 -10.14 7.59
N LEU A 342 3.75 -10.02 8.47
CA LEU A 342 3.72 -10.70 9.76
C LEU A 342 2.73 -11.86 9.67
N THR A 343 3.18 -13.07 9.99
CA THR A 343 2.35 -14.28 9.99
C THR A 343 1.88 -14.57 11.39
N LYS A 344 0.60 -14.91 11.55
CA LYS A 344 0.01 -15.30 12.83
C LYS A 344 0.57 -16.66 13.27
N GLN A 345 1.05 -16.71 14.51
CA GLN A 345 1.60 -17.92 15.13
C GLN A 345 0.50 -18.74 15.81
#